data_e440ae53f73268112dec790a9d014557
#
_entry.id   e440ae53f73268112dec790a9d014557
#
_cell.length_a   1.000
_cell.length_b   1.000
_cell.length_c   1.000
_cell.angle_alpha   90.00
_cell.angle_beta   90.00
_cell.angle_gamma   90.00
#
_symmetry.space_group_name_H-M   'P 1'
#
loop_
_entity.id
_entity.type
_entity.pdbx_description
1 polymer ?
#
loop_
_entity_poly.entity_id
_entity_poly.type
_entity_poly.pdbx_seq_one_letter_code
_entity_poly.pdbx_strand_id
1 'polypeptide(L)'
;MNKALIIINSVLGVAVIALFVLVFAFKPAKQTPVQAAAADGSGMTFAYINLDSVTAHYQFAIDASNKLQSQYEEAQVALRKKETAFGVKYQNQAKEAQDFQDKLNANAFLSRERAESEANRIQANGEKLQKEYEALQQMAAEKGAEFEQAMQELNLQLRDSLDSYVKEYNQTAGYEVIFIGATILTAAEGHDITDEVVEALNARYAK
;
A
#
# COMPACT_ATOMS: atom_id res chain seq x y z
N MET A 1 17.90 21.50 8.15
CA MET A 1 16.73 20.81 7.57
C MET A 1 16.60 19.42 8.20
N ASN A 2 15.50 19.14 8.86
CA ASN A 2 15.41 18.12 9.91
C ASN A 2 15.47 16.68 9.37
N LYS A 3 16.54 15.94 9.69
CA LYS A 3 16.65 14.47 9.55
C LYS A 3 15.46 13.74 10.20
N ALA A 4 14.80 14.39 11.17
CA ALA A 4 13.59 13.89 11.83
C ALA A 4 12.37 13.75 10.90
N LEU A 5 12.17 14.62 9.91
CA LEU A 5 11.02 14.58 8.99
C LEU A 5 11.12 13.41 7.99
N ILE A 6 12.32 13.06 7.55
CA ILE A 6 12.55 11.91 6.64
C ILE A 6 12.31 10.60 7.37
N ILE A 7 12.73 10.52 8.64
CA ILE A 7 12.51 9.34 9.50
C ILE A 7 11.03 9.17 9.85
N ILE A 8 10.30 10.25 10.07
CA ILE A 8 8.86 10.19 10.42
C ILE A 8 8.02 9.66 9.26
N ASN A 9 8.29 10.06 8.01
CA ASN A 9 7.53 9.57 6.85
C ASN A 9 7.83 8.10 6.52
N SER A 10 9.07 7.63 6.71
CA SER A 10 9.41 6.21 6.53
C SER A 10 8.84 5.32 7.64
N VAL A 11 8.75 5.82 8.87
CA VAL A 11 8.16 5.08 10.00
C VAL A 11 6.63 5.00 9.89
N LEU A 12 5.96 6.04 9.37
CA LEU A 12 4.51 6.01 9.16
C LEU A 12 4.10 4.96 8.09
N GLY A 13 4.85 4.86 7.00
CA GLY A 13 4.61 3.86 5.95
C GLY A 13 4.76 2.42 6.46
N VAL A 14 5.78 2.16 7.28
CA VAL A 14 6.02 0.83 7.89
C VAL A 14 4.97 0.50 8.96
N ALA A 15 4.50 1.50 9.73
CA ALA A 15 3.47 1.29 10.76
C ALA A 15 2.11 0.91 10.18
N VAL A 16 1.71 1.48 9.02
CA VAL A 16 0.47 1.14 8.33
C VAL A 16 0.53 -0.30 7.80
N ILE A 17 1.67 -0.73 7.25
CA ILE A 17 1.87 -2.10 6.77
C ILE A 17 1.89 -3.09 7.95
N ALA A 18 2.52 -2.76 9.07
CA ALA A 18 2.56 -3.59 10.27
C ALA A 18 1.17 -3.74 10.92
N LEU A 19 0.33 -2.71 10.90
CA LEU A 19 -1.06 -2.77 11.37
C LEU A 19 -1.91 -3.68 10.47
N PHE A 20 -1.71 -3.63 9.16
CA PHE A 20 -2.40 -4.51 8.21
C PHE A 20 -2.04 -5.99 8.43
N VAL A 21 -0.74 -6.29 8.60
CA VAL A 21 -0.25 -7.67 8.88
C VAL A 21 -0.73 -8.18 10.24
N LEU A 22 -0.83 -7.32 11.27
CA LEU A 22 -1.33 -7.71 12.60
C LEU A 22 -2.81 -8.06 12.60
N VAL A 23 -3.63 -7.38 11.80
CA VAL A 23 -5.07 -7.70 11.66
C VAL A 23 -5.27 -9.07 11.02
N PHE A 24 -4.37 -9.52 10.12
CA PHE A 24 -4.46 -10.82 9.45
C PHE A 24 -3.83 -11.98 10.24
N ALA A 25 -3.08 -11.73 11.32
CA ALA A 25 -2.38 -12.78 12.07
C ALA A 25 -3.23 -13.47 13.16
N PHE A 26 -4.39 -12.95 13.52
CA PHE A 26 -5.27 -13.56 14.51
C PHE A 26 -6.23 -14.58 13.86
N LYS A 27 -5.86 -15.86 13.88
CA LYS A 27 -6.79 -16.95 13.52
C LYS A 27 -7.86 -17.09 14.63
N PRO A 28 -9.17 -16.98 14.29
CA PRO A 28 -10.21 -17.29 15.26
C PRO A 28 -10.17 -18.78 15.64
N ALA A 29 -10.34 -19.07 16.91
CA ALA A 29 -10.41 -20.45 17.43
C ALA A 29 -11.64 -21.16 16.84
N LYS A 30 -11.46 -22.42 16.38
CA LYS A 30 -12.57 -23.28 15.93
C LYS A 30 -13.55 -23.47 17.09
N GLN A 31 -14.76 -22.99 16.92
CA GLN A 31 -15.87 -23.27 17.83
C GLN A 31 -16.56 -24.59 17.43
N THR A 32 -16.83 -25.43 18.40
CA THR A 32 -17.62 -26.66 18.23
C THR A 32 -19.08 -26.32 17.94
N PRO A 33 -19.74 -27.04 17.02
CA PRO A 33 -21.08 -26.70 16.60
C PRO A 33 -22.14 -26.98 17.69
N VAL A 34 -22.98 -26.00 17.93
CA VAL A 34 -24.21 -26.17 18.73
C VAL A 34 -25.36 -26.45 17.76
N GLN A 35 -26.01 -27.59 17.94
CA GLN A 35 -27.12 -28.04 17.12
C GLN A 35 -28.28 -27.01 17.19
N ALA A 36 -28.64 -26.39 16.10
CA ALA A 36 -29.78 -25.47 15.99
C ALA A 36 -31.09 -26.27 15.93
N ALA A 37 -32.05 -25.89 16.76
CA ALA A 37 -33.41 -26.39 16.67
C ALA A 37 -34.06 -25.93 15.35
N ALA A 38 -34.70 -26.84 14.63
CA ALA A 38 -35.43 -26.55 13.42
C ALA A 38 -36.52 -25.50 13.69
N ALA A 39 -36.43 -24.34 13.08
CA ALA A 39 -37.45 -23.31 13.10
C ALA A 39 -38.58 -23.70 12.13
N ASP A 40 -39.79 -23.60 12.59
CA ASP A 40 -41.01 -23.73 11.80
C ASP A 40 -41.01 -22.77 10.62
N GLY A 41 -41.37 -23.25 9.42
CA GLY A 41 -41.18 -22.62 8.12
C GLY A 41 -41.96 -21.34 7.82
N SER A 42 -41.90 -20.33 8.70
CA SER A 42 -42.47 -18.99 8.45
C SER A 42 -41.48 -17.84 8.67
N GLY A 43 -40.20 -18.13 8.79
CA GLY A 43 -39.16 -17.10 8.96
C GLY A 43 -38.46 -16.74 7.66
N MET A 44 -37.96 -15.50 7.58
CA MET A 44 -37.14 -15.02 6.48
C MET A 44 -35.88 -15.90 6.30
N THR A 45 -35.65 -16.36 5.10
CA THR A 45 -34.42 -17.13 4.77
C THR A 45 -33.26 -16.17 4.56
N PHE A 46 -32.23 -16.28 5.35
CA PHE A 46 -31.04 -15.44 5.23
C PHE A 46 -29.76 -16.25 5.32
N ALA A 47 -28.71 -15.72 4.70
CA ALA A 47 -27.34 -16.18 4.86
C ALA A 47 -26.42 -15.00 5.12
N TYR A 48 -25.18 -15.28 5.51
CA TYR A 48 -24.16 -14.25 5.61
C TYR A 48 -22.81 -14.73 5.09
N ILE A 49 -21.99 -13.75 4.71
CA ILE A 49 -20.63 -13.93 4.21
C ILE A 49 -19.71 -13.07 5.06
N ASN A 50 -18.66 -13.66 5.62
CA ASN A 50 -17.60 -12.93 6.30
C ASN A 50 -16.61 -12.40 5.27
N LEU A 51 -16.66 -11.09 5.01
CA LEU A 51 -15.82 -10.44 4.00
C LEU A 51 -14.32 -10.54 4.32
N ASP A 52 -13.94 -10.47 5.60
CA ASP A 52 -12.55 -10.60 6.02
C ASP A 52 -12.02 -12.01 5.72
N SER A 53 -12.84 -13.04 5.97
CA SER A 53 -12.51 -14.42 5.63
C SER A 53 -12.42 -14.63 4.13
N VAL A 54 -13.35 -14.06 3.34
CA VAL A 54 -13.27 -14.09 1.87
C VAL A 54 -11.96 -13.46 1.40
N THR A 55 -11.63 -12.27 1.87
CA THR A 55 -10.40 -11.57 1.47
C THR A 55 -9.14 -12.35 1.84
N ALA A 56 -9.16 -13.03 3.00
CA ALA A 56 -8.02 -13.81 3.48
C ALA A 56 -7.80 -15.13 2.72
N HIS A 57 -8.82 -15.68 2.07
CA HIS A 57 -8.76 -17.01 1.46
C HIS A 57 -9.06 -17.01 -0.05
N TYR A 58 -9.50 -15.88 -0.62
CA TYR A 58 -9.70 -15.74 -2.05
C TYR A 58 -8.34 -15.55 -2.76
N GLN A 59 -7.94 -16.51 -3.58
CA GLN A 59 -6.60 -16.55 -4.18
C GLN A 59 -6.30 -15.31 -5.03
N PHE A 60 -7.29 -14.79 -5.77
CA PHE A 60 -7.12 -13.53 -6.49
C PHE A 60 -6.75 -12.36 -5.56
N ALA A 61 -7.40 -12.25 -4.39
CA ALA A 61 -7.10 -11.20 -3.42
C ALA A 61 -5.66 -11.33 -2.89
N ILE A 62 -5.26 -12.55 -2.58
CA ILE A 62 -3.91 -12.87 -2.09
C ILE A 62 -2.87 -12.52 -3.15
N ASP A 63 -3.05 -13.00 -4.38
CA ASP A 63 -2.09 -12.81 -5.48
C ASP A 63 -1.97 -11.32 -5.87
N ALA A 64 -3.12 -10.63 -5.98
CA ALA A 64 -3.16 -9.21 -6.32
C ALA A 64 -2.53 -8.35 -5.21
N SER A 65 -2.81 -8.65 -3.95
CA SER A 65 -2.20 -7.94 -2.81
C SER A 65 -0.68 -8.16 -2.76
N ASN A 66 -0.22 -9.39 -2.92
CA ASN A 66 1.20 -9.72 -2.93
C ASN A 66 1.94 -9.02 -4.08
N LYS A 67 1.33 -9.01 -5.27
CA LYS A 67 1.89 -8.30 -6.44
C LYS A 67 2.00 -6.81 -6.19
N LEU A 68 0.94 -6.19 -5.66
CA LEU A 68 0.92 -4.77 -5.37
C LEU A 68 1.95 -4.40 -4.30
N GLN A 69 2.06 -5.22 -3.24
CA GLN A 69 3.05 -5.06 -2.20
C GLN A 69 4.48 -5.13 -2.77
N SER A 70 4.78 -6.12 -3.62
CA SER A 70 6.09 -6.27 -4.25
C SER A 70 6.44 -5.04 -5.12
N GLN A 71 5.49 -4.55 -5.92
CA GLN A 71 5.68 -3.36 -6.74
C GLN A 71 5.97 -2.11 -5.89
N TYR A 72 5.26 -1.97 -4.77
CA TYR A 72 5.50 -0.87 -3.84
C TYR A 72 6.88 -0.94 -3.19
N GLU A 73 7.29 -2.11 -2.74
CA GLU A 73 8.63 -2.34 -2.16
C GLU A 73 9.74 -2.04 -3.17
N GLU A 74 9.59 -2.47 -4.43
CA GLU A 74 10.53 -2.16 -5.50
C GLU A 74 10.63 -0.64 -5.76
N ALA A 75 9.49 0.04 -5.80
CA ALA A 75 9.46 1.50 -5.94
C ALA A 75 10.14 2.22 -4.76
N GLN A 76 9.93 1.74 -3.53
CA GLN A 76 10.58 2.28 -2.32
C GLN A 76 12.11 2.07 -2.36
N VAL A 77 12.56 0.89 -2.81
CA VAL A 77 14.00 0.61 -2.97
C VAL A 77 14.61 1.52 -4.04
N ALA A 78 13.92 1.70 -5.17
CA ALA A 78 14.38 2.59 -6.24
C ALA A 78 14.46 4.06 -5.77
N LEU A 79 13.48 4.53 -5.02
CA LEU A 79 13.47 5.88 -4.44
C LEU A 79 14.64 6.07 -3.46
N ARG A 80 14.84 5.14 -2.54
CA ARG A 80 15.97 5.19 -1.58
C ARG A 80 17.33 5.24 -2.26
N LYS A 81 17.51 4.50 -3.36
CA LYS A 81 18.75 4.58 -4.15
C LYS A 81 18.99 5.97 -4.73
N LYS A 82 17.93 6.61 -5.26
CA LYS A 82 17.99 7.97 -5.79
C LYS A 82 18.27 9.00 -4.68
N GLU A 83 17.63 8.88 -3.54
CA GLU A 83 17.86 9.74 -2.36
C GLU A 83 19.31 9.64 -1.87
N THR A 84 19.85 8.42 -1.81
CA THR A 84 21.25 8.19 -1.42
C THR A 84 22.22 8.85 -2.43
N ALA A 85 21.97 8.67 -3.73
CA ALA A 85 22.77 9.30 -4.78
C ALA A 85 22.68 10.83 -4.74
N PHE A 86 21.49 11.37 -4.49
CA PHE A 86 21.29 12.80 -4.27
C PHE A 86 22.06 13.29 -3.05
N GLY A 87 22.03 12.58 -1.94
CA GLY A 87 22.77 12.90 -0.72
C GLY A 87 24.28 13.06 -0.97
N VAL A 88 24.86 12.16 -1.75
CA VAL A 88 26.28 12.24 -2.16
C VAL A 88 26.55 13.51 -3.00
N LYS A 89 25.69 13.80 -3.98
CA LYS A 89 25.81 15.01 -4.83
C LYS A 89 25.72 16.28 -3.98
N TYR A 90 24.77 16.30 -3.05
CA TYR A 90 24.57 17.44 -2.15
C TYR A 90 25.79 17.69 -1.26
N GLN A 91 26.39 16.63 -0.69
CA GLN A 91 27.62 16.73 0.11
C GLN A 91 28.79 17.23 -0.73
N ASN A 92 28.95 16.74 -1.95
CA ASN A 92 30.00 17.20 -2.87
C ASN A 92 29.83 18.68 -3.22
N GLN A 93 28.62 19.12 -3.48
CA GLN A 93 28.30 20.52 -3.76
C GLN A 93 28.62 21.42 -2.54
N ALA A 94 28.27 20.98 -1.35
CA ALA A 94 28.59 21.72 -0.12
C ALA A 94 30.11 21.86 0.08
N LYS A 95 30.86 20.80 -0.22
CA LYS A 95 32.32 20.82 -0.18
C LYS A 95 32.91 21.76 -1.23
N GLU A 96 32.44 21.71 -2.50
CA GLU A 96 32.88 22.63 -3.54
C GLU A 96 32.63 24.10 -3.16
N ALA A 97 31.46 24.39 -2.56
CA ALA A 97 31.14 25.73 -2.08
C ALA A 97 32.08 26.18 -0.95
N GLN A 98 32.41 25.30 -0.02
CA GLN A 98 33.37 25.57 1.03
C GLN A 98 34.79 25.81 0.49
N ASP A 99 35.27 24.92 -0.38
CA ASP A 99 36.60 25.04 -1.02
C ASP A 99 36.70 26.36 -1.83
N PHE A 100 35.61 26.80 -2.45
CA PHE A 100 35.57 28.09 -3.14
C PHE A 100 35.71 29.28 -2.17
N GLN A 101 35.01 29.26 -1.04
CA GLN A 101 35.13 30.30 -0.03
C GLN A 101 36.55 30.35 0.57
N ASP A 102 37.16 29.21 0.81
CA ASP A 102 38.51 29.10 1.31
C ASP A 102 39.54 29.70 0.31
N LYS A 103 39.36 29.43 -0.98
CA LYS A 103 40.18 30.05 -2.07
C LYS A 103 40.02 31.56 -2.14
N LEU A 104 38.78 32.07 -1.96
CA LEU A 104 38.55 33.54 -1.92
C LEU A 104 39.25 34.19 -0.75
N ASN A 105 39.10 33.60 0.46
CA ASN A 105 39.73 34.11 1.66
C ASN A 105 41.26 34.08 1.60
N ALA A 106 41.84 33.10 0.90
CA ALA A 106 43.28 32.96 0.71
C ALA A 106 43.81 33.78 -0.47
N ASN A 107 42.97 34.55 -1.22
CA ASN A 107 43.35 35.23 -2.47
C ASN A 107 44.00 34.27 -3.48
N ALA A 108 43.57 33.02 -3.53
CA ALA A 108 44.23 31.96 -4.30
C ALA A 108 43.80 31.90 -5.77
N PHE A 109 42.91 32.78 -6.23
CA PHE A 109 42.50 32.83 -7.66
C PHE A 109 43.55 33.57 -8.51
N LEU A 110 43.84 32.98 -9.69
CA LEU A 110 44.79 33.54 -10.64
C LEU A 110 44.23 34.77 -11.38
N SER A 111 42.90 34.89 -11.50
CA SER A 111 42.22 36.04 -12.07
C SER A 111 40.80 36.13 -11.55
N ARG A 112 40.19 37.32 -11.70
CA ARG A 112 38.78 37.58 -11.35
C ARG A 112 37.82 36.74 -12.18
N GLU A 113 38.11 36.60 -13.49
CA GLU A 113 37.28 35.84 -14.42
C GLU A 113 37.20 34.35 -14.01
N ARG A 114 38.30 33.79 -13.46
CA ARG A 114 38.28 32.41 -12.94
C ARG A 114 37.42 32.29 -11.70
N ALA A 115 37.49 33.23 -10.77
CA ALA A 115 36.64 33.25 -9.61
C ALA A 115 35.15 33.36 -9.97
N GLU A 116 34.81 34.24 -10.90
CA GLU A 116 33.44 34.42 -11.41
C GLU A 116 32.93 33.15 -12.12
N SER A 117 33.75 32.53 -12.95
CA SER A 117 33.40 31.25 -13.62
C SER A 117 33.15 30.12 -12.64
N GLU A 118 33.99 29.98 -11.61
CA GLU A 118 33.79 28.94 -10.57
C GLU A 118 32.54 29.21 -9.73
N ALA A 119 32.26 30.48 -9.36
CA ALA A 119 31.07 30.90 -8.69
C ALA A 119 29.80 30.56 -9.48
N ASN A 120 29.76 30.91 -10.76
CA ASN A 120 28.65 30.64 -11.65
C ASN A 120 28.41 29.13 -11.80
N ARG A 121 29.47 28.32 -11.87
CA ARG A 121 29.35 26.85 -11.94
C ARG A 121 28.75 26.28 -10.65
N ILE A 122 29.21 26.74 -9.49
CA ILE A 122 28.71 26.32 -8.19
C ILE A 122 27.23 26.68 -8.05
N GLN A 123 26.85 27.90 -8.44
CA GLN A 123 25.45 28.33 -8.42
C GLN A 123 24.58 27.46 -9.33
N ALA A 124 24.99 27.26 -10.58
CA ALA A 124 24.24 26.43 -11.54
C ALA A 124 24.08 24.97 -11.06
N ASN A 125 25.11 24.42 -10.41
CA ASN A 125 25.00 23.10 -9.80
C ASN A 125 24.02 23.09 -8.60
N GLY A 126 24.00 24.13 -7.79
CA GLY A 126 23.02 24.30 -6.71
C GLY A 126 21.57 24.33 -7.22
N GLU A 127 21.33 25.08 -8.31
CA GLU A 127 20.01 25.15 -8.94
C GLU A 127 19.56 23.79 -9.51
N LYS A 128 20.50 23.03 -10.10
CA LYS A 128 20.21 21.66 -10.57
C LYS A 128 19.86 20.73 -9.41
N LEU A 129 20.60 20.80 -8.31
CA LEU A 129 20.30 19.99 -7.12
C LEU A 129 18.95 20.34 -6.51
N GLN A 130 18.59 21.63 -6.49
CA GLN A 130 17.27 22.03 -6.02
C GLN A 130 16.15 21.39 -6.85
N LYS A 131 16.26 21.44 -8.18
CA LYS A 131 15.31 20.79 -9.09
C LYS A 131 15.27 19.27 -8.92
N GLU A 132 16.44 18.63 -8.72
CA GLU A 132 16.52 17.19 -8.46
C GLU A 132 15.84 16.81 -7.14
N TYR A 133 15.98 17.63 -6.11
CA TYR A 133 15.30 17.45 -4.84
C TYR A 133 13.77 17.54 -4.99
N GLU A 134 13.29 18.57 -5.68
CA GLU A 134 11.86 18.75 -5.95
C GLU A 134 11.29 17.57 -6.74
N ALA A 135 12.01 17.10 -7.76
CA ALA A 135 11.61 15.91 -8.53
C ALA A 135 11.57 14.62 -7.69
N LEU A 136 12.49 14.46 -6.72
CA LEU A 136 12.46 13.33 -5.80
C LEU A 136 11.25 13.39 -4.86
N GLN A 137 10.91 14.57 -4.35
CA GLN A 137 9.72 14.77 -3.51
C GLN A 137 8.44 14.47 -4.28
N GLN A 138 8.35 14.97 -5.52
CA GLN A 138 7.21 14.71 -6.40
C GLN A 138 7.09 13.21 -6.69
N MET A 139 8.19 12.55 -7.06
CA MET A 139 8.20 11.10 -7.31
C MET A 139 7.73 10.29 -6.09
N ALA A 140 8.15 10.67 -4.89
CA ALA A 140 7.72 10.00 -3.66
C ALA A 140 6.21 10.14 -3.44
N ALA A 141 5.67 11.35 -3.66
CA ALA A 141 4.24 11.62 -3.55
C ALA A 141 3.42 10.87 -4.61
N GLU A 142 3.88 10.88 -5.87
CA GLU A 142 3.24 10.15 -6.98
C GLU A 142 3.18 8.64 -6.70
N LYS A 143 4.29 8.03 -6.26
CA LYS A 143 4.32 6.60 -5.95
C LYS A 143 3.44 6.21 -4.76
N GLY A 144 3.31 7.08 -3.77
CA GLY A 144 2.34 6.92 -2.69
C GLY A 144 0.89 6.94 -3.19
N ALA A 145 0.55 7.95 -4.00
CA ALA A 145 -0.78 8.09 -4.57
C ALA A 145 -1.15 6.94 -5.52
N GLU A 146 -0.22 6.50 -6.39
CA GLU A 146 -0.41 5.33 -7.26
C GLU A 146 -0.73 4.06 -6.45
N PHE A 147 -0.02 3.84 -5.34
CA PHE A 147 -0.27 2.70 -4.47
C PHE A 147 -1.64 2.76 -3.80
N GLU A 148 -2.02 3.91 -3.25
CA GLU A 148 -3.34 4.12 -2.64
C GLU A 148 -4.47 3.89 -3.66
N GLN A 149 -4.32 4.42 -4.88
CA GLN A 149 -5.28 4.23 -5.95
C GLN A 149 -5.40 2.75 -6.34
N ALA A 150 -4.27 2.05 -6.48
CA ALA A 150 -4.26 0.64 -6.83
C ALA A 150 -4.91 -0.23 -5.74
N MET A 151 -4.73 0.12 -4.45
CA MET A 151 -5.41 -0.54 -3.34
C MET A 151 -6.92 -0.32 -3.37
N GLN A 152 -7.38 0.90 -3.68
CA GLN A 152 -8.81 1.20 -3.82
C GLN A 152 -9.42 0.42 -4.99
N GLU A 153 -8.73 0.37 -6.12
CA GLU A 153 -9.17 -0.39 -7.29
C GLU A 153 -9.24 -1.89 -7.00
N LEU A 154 -8.26 -2.46 -6.31
CA LEU A 154 -8.29 -3.85 -5.87
C LEU A 154 -9.50 -4.14 -4.99
N ASN A 155 -9.79 -3.27 -4.02
CA ASN A 155 -10.96 -3.43 -3.16
C ASN A 155 -12.28 -3.38 -3.94
N LEU A 156 -12.38 -2.51 -4.96
CA LEU A 156 -13.55 -2.48 -5.85
C LEU A 156 -13.68 -3.77 -6.66
N GLN A 157 -12.60 -4.25 -7.25
CA GLN A 157 -12.59 -5.50 -8.02
C GLN A 157 -12.98 -6.72 -7.17
N LEU A 158 -12.49 -6.78 -5.91
CA LEU A 158 -12.87 -7.84 -4.97
C LEU A 158 -14.37 -7.79 -4.65
N ARG A 159 -14.89 -6.59 -4.39
CA ARG A 159 -16.31 -6.39 -4.10
C ARG A 159 -17.19 -6.74 -5.29
N ASP A 160 -16.81 -6.32 -6.48
CA ASP A 160 -17.56 -6.61 -7.71
C ASP A 160 -17.54 -8.12 -8.03
N SER A 161 -16.40 -8.79 -7.84
CA SER A 161 -16.29 -10.24 -7.97
C SER A 161 -17.22 -10.97 -7.02
N LEU A 162 -17.22 -10.56 -5.74
CA LEU A 162 -18.07 -11.14 -4.71
C LEU A 162 -19.56 -10.89 -5.03
N ASP A 163 -19.94 -9.66 -5.32
CA ASP A 163 -21.32 -9.27 -5.62
C ASP A 163 -21.87 -10.04 -6.84
N SER A 164 -21.07 -10.12 -7.91
CA SER A 164 -21.43 -10.87 -9.11
C SER A 164 -21.64 -12.36 -8.81
N TYR A 165 -20.74 -12.97 -8.02
CA TYR A 165 -20.87 -14.37 -7.65
C TYR A 165 -22.09 -14.61 -6.76
N VAL A 166 -22.27 -13.79 -5.71
CA VAL A 166 -23.37 -13.95 -4.75
C VAL A 166 -24.73 -13.80 -5.42
N LYS A 167 -24.88 -12.88 -6.37
CA LYS A 167 -26.10 -12.74 -7.18
C LYS A 167 -26.42 -13.99 -7.99
N GLU A 168 -25.42 -14.59 -8.64
CA GLU A 168 -25.58 -15.82 -9.41
C GLU A 168 -25.89 -17.01 -8.48
N TYR A 169 -25.15 -17.17 -7.41
CA TYR A 169 -25.36 -18.20 -6.41
C TYR A 169 -26.80 -18.15 -5.85
N ASN A 170 -27.28 -16.96 -5.52
CA ASN A 170 -28.59 -16.78 -4.92
C ASN A 170 -29.76 -17.06 -5.87
N GLN A 171 -29.54 -17.06 -7.19
CA GLN A 171 -30.58 -17.50 -8.15
C GLN A 171 -30.99 -18.98 -7.94
N THR A 172 -30.05 -19.78 -7.43
CA THR A 172 -30.28 -21.20 -7.16
C THR A 172 -30.53 -21.46 -5.66
N ALA A 173 -29.83 -20.74 -4.77
CA ALA A 173 -29.93 -20.91 -3.33
C ALA A 173 -31.23 -20.35 -2.75
N GLY A 174 -31.76 -19.25 -3.30
CA GLY A 174 -33.09 -18.74 -2.97
C GLY A 174 -33.19 -18.03 -1.62
N TYR A 175 -32.10 -17.49 -1.08
CA TYR A 175 -32.15 -16.67 0.14
C TYR A 175 -32.86 -15.34 -0.13
N GLU A 176 -33.72 -14.91 0.78
CA GLU A 176 -34.36 -13.59 0.72
C GLU A 176 -33.36 -12.46 0.96
N VAL A 177 -32.35 -12.69 1.85
CA VAL A 177 -31.30 -11.74 2.16
C VAL A 177 -29.97 -12.45 2.41
N ILE A 178 -28.90 -11.90 1.83
CA ILE A 178 -27.52 -12.29 2.14
C ILE A 178 -26.82 -11.07 2.74
N PHE A 179 -26.34 -11.19 3.98
CA PHE A 179 -25.68 -10.11 4.71
C PHE A 179 -24.16 -10.19 4.58
N ILE A 180 -23.49 -9.05 4.73
CA ILE A 180 -22.05 -9.01 5.02
C ILE A 180 -21.86 -9.26 6.50
N GLY A 181 -21.15 -10.34 6.87
CA GLY A 181 -21.04 -10.88 8.20
C GLY A 181 -20.31 -10.04 9.25
N ALA A 182 -19.67 -8.92 8.88
CA ALA A 182 -19.00 -8.02 9.83
C ALA A 182 -19.94 -7.46 10.93
N THR A 183 -21.26 -7.53 10.70
CA THR A 183 -22.29 -7.06 11.65
C THR A 183 -22.99 -8.21 12.39
N ILE A 184 -22.63 -9.47 12.12
CA ILE A 184 -23.28 -10.65 12.68
C ILE A 184 -22.38 -11.23 13.78
N LEU A 185 -22.83 -11.15 15.05
CA LEU A 185 -22.10 -11.69 16.20
C LEU A 185 -22.27 -13.21 16.34
N THR A 186 -23.45 -13.71 16.01
CA THR A 186 -23.77 -15.15 16.08
C THR A 186 -24.92 -15.46 15.14
N ALA A 187 -24.88 -16.63 14.53
CA ALA A 187 -25.99 -17.20 13.76
C ALA A 187 -25.99 -18.73 13.96
N ALA A 188 -27.10 -19.36 13.62
CA ALA A 188 -27.19 -20.82 13.62
C ALA A 188 -26.35 -21.43 12.48
N GLU A 189 -25.93 -22.67 12.61
CA GLU A 189 -25.25 -23.42 11.54
C GLU A 189 -26.08 -23.42 10.25
N GLY A 190 -25.37 -23.33 9.09
CA GLY A 190 -25.98 -23.31 7.78
C GLY A 190 -26.34 -21.90 7.26
N HIS A 191 -26.19 -20.85 8.09
CA HIS A 191 -26.35 -19.48 7.62
C HIS A 191 -25.03 -18.85 7.13
N ASP A 192 -23.88 -19.39 7.55
CA ASP A 192 -22.57 -18.99 7.06
C ASP A 192 -22.26 -19.71 5.74
N ILE A 193 -22.24 -18.95 4.65
CA ILE A 193 -21.90 -19.47 3.31
C ILE A 193 -20.52 -19.01 2.85
N THR A 194 -19.69 -18.54 3.77
CA THR A 194 -18.39 -17.95 3.46
C THR A 194 -17.45 -18.93 2.75
N ASP A 195 -17.32 -20.15 3.28
CA ASP A 195 -16.41 -21.15 2.73
C ASP A 195 -16.85 -21.61 1.33
N GLU A 196 -18.17 -21.78 1.10
CA GLU A 196 -18.73 -22.11 -0.21
C GLU A 196 -18.45 -21.01 -1.24
N VAL A 197 -18.60 -19.76 -0.82
CA VAL A 197 -18.32 -18.60 -1.67
C VAL A 197 -16.84 -18.52 -2.01
N VAL A 198 -15.95 -18.71 -1.05
CA VAL A 198 -14.49 -18.70 -1.25
C VAL A 198 -14.06 -19.81 -2.22
N GLU A 199 -14.56 -21.03 -2.01
CA GLU A 199 -14.23 -22.18 -2.86
C GLU A 199 -14.63 -21.92 -4.31
N ALA A 200 -15.83 -21.41 -4.53
CA ALA A 200 -16.33 -21.11 -5.87
C ALA A 200 -15.62 -19.94 -6.54
N LEU A 201 -15.30 -18.88 -5.81
CA LEU A 201 -14.49 -17.77 -6.31
C LEU A 201 -13.10 -18.25 -6.72
N ASN A 202 -12.46 -19.11 -5.93
CA ASN A 202 -11.18 -19.71 -6.26
C ASN A 202 -11.25 -20.62 -7.50
N ALA A 203 -12.32 -21.41 -7.62
CA ALA A 203 -12.55 -22.24 -8.81
C ALA A 203 -12.76 -21.41 -10.09
N ARG A 204 -13.29 -20.19 -9.99
CA ARG A 204 -13.41 -19.25 -11.12
C ARG A 204 -12.07 -18.60 -11.48
N TYR A 205 -11.31 -18.25 -10.48
CA TYR A 205 -9.99 -17.62 -10.68
C TYR A 205 -8.96 -18.56 -11.30
N ALA A 206 -9.07 -19.86 -11.03
CA ALA A 206 -8.16 -20.89 -11.56
C ALA A 206 -8.36 -21.21 -13.05
N LYS A 207 -9.41 -20.70 -13.70
CA LYS A 207 -9.73 -20.90 -15.13
C LYS A 207 -9.12 -19.80 -15.98
#